data_d436d831dcf6028ea338cec7a4f110c3
#
_entry.id   d436d831dcf6028ea338cec7a4f110c3
#
_cell.length_a   1.000
_cell.length_b   1.000
_cell.length_c   1.000
_cell.angle_alpha   90.00
_cell.angle_beta   90.00
_cell.angle_gamma   90.00
#
_symmetry.space_group_name_H-M   'P 1'
#
loop_
_entity.id
_entity.type
_entity.pdbx_description
1 polymer ?
#
loop_
_entity_poly.entity_id
_entity_poly.type
_entity_poly.pdbx_seq_one_letter_code
_entity_poly.pdbx_strand_id
1 'polypeptide(L)'
;RSTQRRSSAASDVYKRQVKGLLGTKLGMTQLWDDENRIVPVTVIQAGPCVVTQVRTPETDGYSAVQLGFGAVKAKKVTKPEAGHFAKAGVTPRRHLVELRTSDASEYTLGQEISADVFANADIVDVTGTSKGKGTAGVMKRHGFGGLRATHGVHRKHRSPGSIGGCSTPGKVLKGMRMAGRMGAERVTVQNLKVHSVDAERGLILVRGAVPGPKGSLVVVRSAAKK
;
A
#
# COMPACT_ATOMS: atom_id res chain seq x y z
N ARG A 1 39.78 -12.62 -22.68
CA ARG A 1 39.70 -11.14 -22.61
C ARG A 1 38.34 -10.71 -22.12
N SER A 2 38.32 -10.02 -20.97
CA SER A 2 37.27 -9.16 -20.39
C SER A 2 35.89 -9.76 -20.06
N THR A 3 35.83 -10.47 -18.94
CA THR A 3 34.59 -10.79 -18.23
C THR A 3 34.50 -10.09 -16.87
N GLN A 4 35.06 -8.89 -16.73
CA GLN A 4 35.14 -8.21 -15.42
C GLN A 4 34.41 -6.87 -15.32
N ARG A 5 33.29 -6.65 -16.04
CA ARG A 5 32.51 -5.39 -15.90
C ARG A 5 31.00 -5.56 -15.69
N ARG A 6 30.53 -6.69 -15.13
CA ARG A 6 29.10 -6.87 -14.81
C ARG A 6 28.76 -6.98 -13.32
N SER A 7 29.72 -6.86 -12.39
CA SER A 7 29.44 -7.08 -10.97
C SER A 7 29.14 -5.83 -10.15
N SER A 8 29.50 -4.61 -10.59
CA SER A 8 29.26 -3.41 -9.80
C SER A 8 27.82 -2.85 -9.91
N ALA A 9 27.21 -2.96 -11.08
CA ALA A 9 25.84 -2.47 -11.27
C ALA A 9 24.76 -3.36 -10.61
N ALA A 10 25.04 -4.65 -10.41
CA ALA A 10 24.11 -5.57 -9.76
C ALA A 10 24.09 -5.43 -8.22
N SER A 11 25.23 -5.02 -7.61
CA SER A 11 25.29 -4.79 -6.16
C SER A 11 24.58 -3.51 -5.72
N ASP A 12 24.54 -2.48 -6.58
CA ASP A 12 23.84 -1.23 -6.26
C ASP A 12 22.31 -1.34 -6.36
N VAL A 13 21.78 -2.29 -7.11
CA VAL A 13 20.35 -2.54 -7.17
C VAL A 13 19.82 -3.15 -5.87
N TYR A 14 20.64 -3.91 -5.12
CA TYR A 14 20.24 -4.52 -3.84
C TYR A 14 20.44 -3.61 -2.62
N LYS A 15 21.18 -2.52 -2.72
CA LYS A 15 21.44 -1.59 -1.61
C LYS A 15 20.46 -0.41 -1.52
N ARG A 16 19.30 -0.50 -2.13
CA ARG A 16 18.28 0.54 -1.96
C ARG A 16 17.65 0.43 -0.59
N GLN A 17 17.99 1.36 0.28
CA GLN A 17 17.24 1.62 1.52
C GLN A 17 15.76 1.73 1.17
N VAL A 18 14.93 0.85 1.74
CA VAL A 18 13.48 0.89 1.53
C VAL A 18 12.93 2.01 2.40
N LYS A 19 13.01 3.24 1.87
CA LYS A 19 12.34 4.38 2.48
C LYS A 19 10.84 4.09 2.56
N GLY A 20 10.23 4.32 3.71
CA GLY A 20 8.81 4.10 3.86
C GLY A 20 8.20 4.91 4.98
N LEU A 21 6.98 5.39 4.77
CA LEU A 21 6.21 6.16 5.73
C LEU A 21 4.76 5.72 5.77
N LEU A 22 4.14 5.94 6.92
CA LEU A 22 2.69 5.84 7.08
C LEU A 22 2.07 7.22 6.96
N GLY A 23 0.90 7.28 6.36
CA GLY A 23 0.17 8.52 6.23
C GLY A 23 -1.33 8.32 6.11
N THR A 24 -2.05 9.42 6.14
CA THR A 24 -3.50 9.48 5.94
C THR A 24 -3.80 10.15 4.61
N LYS A 25 -4.61 9.53 3.78
CA LYS A 25 -5.10 10.14 2.54
C LYS A 25 -6.07 11.27 2.87
N LEU A 26 -5.73 12.51 2.58
CA LEU A 26 -6.61 13.67 2.77
C LEU A 26 -7.61 13.81 1.62
N GLY A 27 -7.18 13.61 0.39
CA GLY A 27 -8.04 13.72 -0.78
C GLY A 27 -7.27 13.80 -2.07
N MET A 28 -7.96 14.22 -3.13
CA MET A 28 -7.34 14.50 -4.43
C MET A 28 -7.64 15.95 -4.82
N THR A 29 -6.68 16.56 -5.48
CA THR A 29 -6.78 17.88 -6.09
C THR A 29 -6.06 17.88 -7.42
N GLN A 30 -6.03 19.02 -8.07
CA GLN A 30 -5.28 19.22 -9.30
C GLN A 30 -4.31 20.39 -9.12
N LEU A 31 -3.15 20.28 -9.73
CA LEU A 31 -2.12 21.30 -9.76
C LEU A 31 -1.72 21.55 -11.21
N TRP A 32 -1.14 22.69 -11.47
CA TRP A 32 -0.54 23.03 -12.74
C TRP A 32 0.93 22.60 -12.74
N ASP A 33 1.37 21.99 -13.82
CA ASP A 33 2.78 21.68 -14.07
C ASP A 33 3.46 22.89 -14.72
N ASP A 34 4.79 22.90 -14.75
CA ASP A 34 5.59 23.96 -15.38
C ASP A 34 5.25 24.20 -16.86
N GLU A 35 4.67 23.19 -17.50
CA GLU A 35 4.18 23.25 -18.89
C GLU A 35 2.71 23.70 -19.00
N ASN A 36 2.13 24.30 -17.95
CA ASN A 36 0.71 24.69 -17.87
C ASN A 36 -0.28 23.56 -18.11
N ARG A 37 0.09 22.31 -17.80
CA ARG A 37 -0.82 21.15 -17.85
C ARG A 37 -1.41 20.85 -16.49
N ILE A 38 -2.68 20.47 -16.45
CA ILE A 38 -3.35 20.03 -15.24
C ILE A 38 -2.88 18.63 -14.86
N VAL A 39 -2.31 18.50 -13.66
CA VAL A 39 -1.85 17.23 -13.08
C VAL A 39 -2.74 16.85 -11.92
N PRO A 40 -3.44 15.68 -11.96
CA PRO A 40 -4.19 15.20 -10.81
C PRO A 40 -3.22 14.69 -9.74
N VAL A 41 -3.39 15.16 -8.50
CA VAL A 41 -2.56 14.75 -7.38
C VAL A 41 -3.40 14.28 -6.20
N THR A 42 -2.88 13.29 -5.48
CA THR A 42 -3.42 12.88 -4.18
C THR A 42 -2.58 13.50 -3.08
N VAL A 43 -3.23 14.12 -2.11
CA VAL A 43 -2.59 14.69 -0.93
C VAL A 43 -2.62 13.66 0.19
N ILE A 44 -1.44 13.35 0.71
CA ILE A 44 -1.23 12.41 1.81
C ILE A 44 -0.57 13.17 2.96
N GLN A 45 -1.18 13.16 4.13
CA GLN A 45 -0.54 13.61 5.36
C GLN A 45 0.34 12.46 5.87
N ALA A 46 1.65 12.59 5.73
CA ALA A 46 2.63 11.57 6.05
C ALA A 46 3.46 11.98 7.27
N GLY A 47 3.54 11.09 8.25
CA GLY A 47 4.31 11.32 9.47
C GLY A 47 3.70 12.34 10.45
N PRO A 48 4.44 12.63 11.56
CA PRO A 48 5.64 11.90 11.96
C PRO A 48 5.35 10.44 12.33
N CYS A 49 6.19 9.55 11.83
CA CYS A 49 6.16 8.14 12.18
C CYS A 49 7.26 7.86 13.21
N VAL A 50 6.98 7.03 14.20
CA VAL A 50 7.95 6.69 15.26
C VAL A 50 8.35 5.22 15.13
N VAL A 51 9.63 4.93 15.26
CA VAL A 51 10.16 3.57 15.28
C VAL A 51 9.79 2.92 16.63
N THR A 52 8.95 1.90 16.60
CA THR A 52 8.46 1.19 17.78
C THR A 52 9.20 -0.13 18.03
N GLN A 53 9.77 -0.73 16.99
CA GLN A 53 10.57 -1.93 17.09
C GLN A 53 11.53 -2.05 15.91
N VAL A 54 12.72 -2.54 16.15
CA VAL A 54 13.69 -2.96 15.14
C VAL A 54 13.82 -4.47 15.23
N ARG A 55 13.65 -5.17 14.11
CA ARG A 55 13.79 -6.61 13.99
C ARG A 55 15.09 -6.95 13.30
N THR A 56 15.81 -7.89 13.86
CA THR A 56 17.11 -8.35 13.35
C THR A 56 17.05 -9.81 12.93
N PRO A 57 17.87 -10.23 11.94
CA PRO A 57 17.90 -11.63 11.50
C PRO A 57 18.24 -12.63 12.61
N GLU A 58 19.04 -12.19 13.60
CA GLU A 58 19.51 -13.04 14.70
C GLU A 58 18.39 -13.43 15.66
N THR A 59 17.52 -12.47 16.00
CA THR A 59 16.45 -12.69 17.00
C THR A 59 15.12 -13.06 16.36
N ASP A 60 14.78 -12.43 15.22
CA ASP A 60 13.46 -12.54 14.58
C ASP A 60 13.48 -13.35 13.28
N GLY A 61 14.66 -13.72 12.76
CA GLY A 61 14.81 -14.44 11.48
C GLY A 61 14.66 -13.56 10.22
N TYR A 62 14.40 -12.28 10.37
CA TYR A 62 14.33 -11.32 9.27
C TYR A 62 14.63 -9.88 9.75
N SER A 63 14.99 -9.02 8.80
CA SER A 63 15.28 -7.61 9.05
C SER A 63 14.07 -6.74 8.70
N ALA A 64 13.60 -5.93 9.65
CA ALA A 64 12.48 -5.01 9.46
C ALA A 64 12.46 -3.91 10.52
N VAL A 65 11.79 -2.81 10.20
CA VAL A 65 11.51 -1.70 11.12
C VAL A 65 10.00 -1.56 11.28
N GLN A 66 9.52 -1.55 12.52
CA GLN A 66 8.13 -1.31 12.81
C GLN A 66 7.91 0.18 13.06
N LEU A 67 7.01 0.78 12.28
CA LEU A 67 6.63 2.18 12.37
C LEU A 67 5.27 2.34 13.04
N GLY A 68 5.20 3.25 13.99
CA GLY A 68 3.96 3.68 14.65
C GLY A 68 3.47 5.01 14.10
N PHE A 69 2.18 5.11 13.76
CA PHE A 69 1.55 6.30 13.22
C PHE A 69 0.20 6.61 13.88
N GLY A 70 -0.09 7.89 14.03
CA GLY A 70 -1.34 8.40 14.60
C GLY A 70 -1.41 8.24 16.12
N ALA A 71 -1.66 9.32 16.83
CA ALA A 71 -1.77 9.30 18.29
C ALA A 71 -3.06 8.60 18.75
N VAL A 72 -2.99 7.87 19.86
CA VAL A 72 -4.13 7.26 20.52
C VAL A 72 -4.10 7.54 22.02
N LYS A 73 -5.27 7.75 22.62
CA LYS A 73 -5.34 7.96 24.08
C LYS A 73 -4.98 6.65 24.80
N ALA A 74 -4.15 6.73 25.84
CA ALA A 74 -3.68 5.57 26.61
C ALA A 74 -4.81 4.66 27.12
N LYS A 75 -5.99 5.22 27.46
CA LYS A 75 -7.18 4.47 27.89
C LYS A 75 -7.76 3.53 26.81
N LYS A 76 -7.40 3.73 25.52
CA LYS A 76 -7.88 2.90 24.40
C LYS A 76 -6.89 1.83 23.96
N VAL A 77 -5.75 1.72 24.64
CA VAL A 77 -4.69 0.75 24.34
C VAL A 77 -4.76 -0.40 25.32
N THR A 78 -4.61 -1.63 24.85
CA THR A 78 -4.58 -2.82 25.70
C THR A 78 -3.29 -2.88 26.52
N LYS A 79 -3.30 -3.59 27.66
CA LYS A 79 -2.11 -3.74 28.50
C LYS A 79 -0.88 -4.29 27.76
N PRO A 80 -0.99 -5.33 26.91
CA PRO A 80 0.14 -5.83 26.13
C PRO A 80 0.71 -4.79 25.16
N GLU A 81 -0.16 -4.06 24.47
CA GLU A 81 0.26 -2.98 23.56
C GLU A 81 0.93 -1.84 24.32
N ALA A 82 0.39 -1.45 25.48
CA ALA A 82 0.99 -0.43 26.32
C ALA A 82 2.42 -0.84 26.75
N GLY A 83 2.62 -2.12 27.11
CA GLY A 83 3.94 -2.66 27.42
C GLY A 83 4.90 -2.61 26.22
N HIS A 84 4.40 -2.87 25.02
CA HIS A 84 5.19 -2.76 23.78
C HIS A 84 5.68 -1.32 23.54
N PHE A 85 4.81 -0.33 23.66
CA PHE A 85 5.19 1.08 23.53
C PHE A 85 6.11 1.56 24.66
N ALA A 86 5.88 1.10 25.90
CA ALA A 86 6.74 1.42 27.05
C ALA A 86 8.16 0.90 26.83
N LYS A 87 8.33 -0.32 26.28
CA LYS A 87 9.65 -0.88 25.93
C LYS A 87 10.40 -0.03 24.90
N ALA A 88 9.66 0.57 23.96
CA ALA A 88 10.23 1.46 22.96
C ALA A 88 10.41 2.92 23.45
N GLY A 89 9.92 3.25 24.65
CA GLY A 89 9.96 4.63 25.18
C GLY A 89 9.09 5.63 24.44
N VAL A 90 8.05 5.17 23.72
CA VAL A 90 7.21 6.02 22.85
C VAL A 90 5.77 6.08 23.34
N THR A 91 5.10 7.17 23.00
CA THR A 91 3.65 7.32 23.25
C THR A 91 2.86 6.36 22.36
N PRO A 92 1.72 5.81 22.85
CA PRO A 92 0.92 4.88 22.09
C PRO A 92 0.49 5.42 20.72
N ARG A 93 0.64 4.59 19.70
CA ARG A 93 0.26 4.90 18.31
C ARG A 93 -0.90 4.00 17.85
N ARG A 94 -1.73 4.53 16.98
CA ARG A 94 -2.94 3.83 16.50
C ARG A 94 -2.64 2.72 15.49
N HIS A 95 -1.67 2.94 14.62
CA HIS A 95 -1.34 2.04 13.54
C HIS A 95 0.12 1.64 13.65
N LEU A 96 0.36 0.33 13.61
CA LEU A 96 1.68 -0.28 13.58
C LEU A 96 1.82 -1.04 12.26
N VAL A 97 2.88 -0.76 11.52
CA VAL A 97 3.18 -1.46 10.26
C VAL A 97 4.67 -1.74 10.19
N GLU A 98 5.01 -2.96 9.83
CA GLU A 98 6.39 -3.36 9.59
C GLU A 98 6.79 -3.12 8.14
N LEU A 99 7.95 -2.53 7.97
CA LEU A 99 8.61 -2.35 6.69
C LEU A 99 9.86 -3.20 6.68
N ARG A 100 9.92 -4.18 5.80
CA ARG A 100 11.12 -4.98 5.58
C ARG A 100 12.18 -4.13 4.90
N THR A 101 13.36 -4.08 5.50
CA THR A 101 14.54 -3.37 4.98
C THR A 101 15.79 -4.19 5.27
N SER A 102 16.82 -4.07 4.44
CA SER A 102 18.14 -4.65 4.70
C SER A 102 18.87 -3.95 5.84
N ASP A 103 18.59 -2.67 6.04
CA ASP A 103 19.36 -1.74 6.86
C ASP A 103 18.61 -1.38 8.16
N ALA A 104 17.97 -2.37 8.78
CA ALA A 104 17.20 -2.16 10.02
C ALA A 104 18.10 -1.71 11.19
N SER A 105 19.38 -2.05 11.19
CA SER A 105 20.37 -1.66 12.21
C SER A 105 20.68 -0.15 12.23
N GLU A 106 20.36 0.58 11.17
CA GLU A 106 20.57 2.04 11.13
C GLU A 106 19.48 2.81 11.89
N TYR A 107 18.38 2.14 12.24
CA TYR A 107 17.26 2.76 12.94
C TYR A 107 17.34 2.52 14.44
N THR A 108 17.04 3.56 15.21
CA THR A 108 16.98 3.51 16.67
C THR A 108 15.54 3.51 17.16
N LEU A 109 15.29 2.84 18.30
CA LEU A 109 13.97 2.89 18.95
C LEU A 109 13.62 4.33 19.35
N GLY A 110 12.37 4.73 19.11
CA GLY A 110 11.90 6.08 19.40
C GLY A 110 12.27 7.13 18.35
N GLN A 111 13.07 6.78 17.33
CA GLN A 111 13.41 7.69 16.23
C GLN A 111 12.14 8.15 15.50
N GLU A 112 12.03 9.45 15.24
CA GLU A 112 10.97 10.03 14.43
C GLU A 112 11.41 10.13 12.97
N ILE A 113 10.52 9.74 12.07
CA ILE A 113 10.73 9.78 10.62
C ILE A 113 9.64 10.67 10.02
N SER A 114 10.05 11.74 9.36
CA SER A 114 9.16 12.75 8.74
C SER A 114 9.06 12.58 7.23
N ALA A 115 8.28 13.45 6.58
CA ALA A 115 8.05 13.41 5.14
C ALA A 115 9.31 13.73 4.29
N ASP A 116 10.31 14.38 4.88
CA ASP A 116 11.60 14.78 4.29
C ASP A 116 12.43 13.60 3.76
N VAL A 117 12.13 12.38 4.20
CA VAL A 117 12.74 11.14 3.64
C VAL A 117 12.50 11.00 2.14
N PHE A 118 11.40 11.57 1.62
CA PHE A 118 11.08 11.58 0.19
C PHE A 118 11.42 12.93 -0.43
N ALA A 119 12.01 12.89 -1.62
CA ALA A 119 12.31 14.08 -2.42
C ALA A 119 11.27 14.27 -3.55
N ASN A 120 11.25 15.46 -4.12
CA ASN A 120 10.48 15.73 -5.33
C ASN A 120 10.96 14.82 -6.47
N ALA A 121 10.01 14.38 -7.31
CA ALA A 121 10.23 13.44 -8.41
C ALA A 121 10.65 12.02 -8.01
N ASP A 122 10.74 11.68 -6.73
CA ASP A 122 10.90 10.28 -6.30
C ASP A 122 9.76 9.41 -6.83
N ILE A 123 10.07 8.16 -7.16
CA ILE A 123 9.07 7.18 -7.57
C ILE A 123 8.72 6.32 -6.36
N VAL A 124 7.42 6.26 -6.04
CA VAL A 124 6.90 5.58 -4.86
C VAL A 124 5.82 4.56 -5.20
N ASP A 125 5.71 3.54 -4.36
CA ASP A 125 4.62 2.59 -4.33
C ASP A 125 3.71 2.93 -3.14
N VAL A 126 2.41 3.10 -3.40
CA VAL A 126 1.45 3.43 -2.35
C VAL A 126 0.49 2.27 -2.13
N THR A 127 0.51 1.73 -0.91
CA THR A 127 -0.36 0.64 -0.49
C THR A 127 -1.45 1.17 0.43
N GLY A 128 -2.69 0.76 0.17
CA GLY A 128 -3.83 1.09 1.03
C GLY A 128 -4.95 0.07 0.90
N THR A 129 -5.98 0.22 1.71
CA THR A 129 -7.19 -0.60 1.61
C THR A 129 -8.17 0.06 0.64
N SER A 130 -8.56 -0.63 -0.41
CA SER A 130 -9.49 -0.12 -1.42
C SER A 130 -10.89 0.11 -0.83
N LYS A 131 -11.68 0.97 -1.48
CA LYS A 131 -13.10 1.15 -1.09
C LYS A 131 -13.86 -0.15 -1.25
N GLY A 132 -14.63 -0.55 -0.22
CA GLY A 132 -15.52 -1.69 -0.30
C GLY A 132 -16.66 -1.43 -1.30
N LYS A 133 -17.03 -2.46 -2.07
CA LYS A 133 -18.12 -2.43 -3.05
C LYS A 133 -19.22 -3.45 -2.71
N GLY A 134 -19.14 -4.05 -1.51
CA GLY A 134 -20.08 -5.08 -1.04
C GLY A 134 -19.98 -6.37 -1.86
N THR A 135 -21.08 -7.11 -1.92
CA THR A 135 -21.21 -8.29 -2.77
C THR A 135 -21.49 -7.83 -4.21
N ALA A 136 -20.66 -8.20 -5.14
CA ALA A 136 -20.75 -7.83 -6.54
C ALA A 136 -20.96 -9.05 -7.42
N GLY A 137 -21.81 -8.91 -8.44
CA GLY A 137 -22.01 -9.91 -9.47
C GLY A 137 -20.78 -10.04 -10.38
N VAL A 138 -20.73 -11.09 -11.17
CA VAL A 138 -19.58 -11.44 -12.03
C VAL A 138 -19.25 -10.37 -13.07
N MET A 139 -20.24 -9.64 -13.57
CA MET A 139 -20.00 -8.53 -14.52
C MET A 139 -19.21 -7.40 -13.87
N LYS A 140 -19.60 -6.94 -12.67
CA LYS A 140 -18.91 -5.88 -11.94
C LYS A 140 -17.57 -6.35 -11.38
N ARG A 141 -17.51 -7.59 -10.86
CA ARG A 141 -16.33 -8.11 -10.15
C ARG A 141 -15.22 -8.55 -11.11
N HIS A 142 -15.58 -9.16 -12.23
CA HIS A 142 -14.64 -9.80 -13.15
C HIS A 142 -14.74 -9.30 -14.60
N GLY A 143 -15.66 -8.38 -14.91
CA GLY A 143 -15.83 -7.85 -16.25
C GLY A 143 -16.47 -8.84 -17.24
N PHE A 144 -17.30 -9.78 -16.77
CA PHE A 144 -18.00 -10.71 -17.66
C PHE A 144 -18.99 -9.97 -18.53
N GLY A 145 -19.12 -10.39 -19.79
CA GLY A 145 -20.06 -9.80 -20.77
C GLY A 145 -21.52 -10.06 -20.45
N GLY A 146 -21.83 -11.13 -19.69
CA GLY A 146 -23.19 -11.59 -19.46
C GLY A 146 -23.76 -12.34 -20.65
N LEU A 147 -25.07 -12.52 -20.64
CA LEU A 147 -25.83 -13.20 -21.71
C LEU A 147 -26.60 -12.19 -22.57
N ARG A 148 -26.95 -12.57 -23.76
CA ARG A 148 -27.69 -11.72 -24.72
C ARG A 148 -29.05 -11.29 -24.13
N ALA A 149 -29.54 -10.13 -24.53
CA ALA A 149 -30.84 -9.62 -24.12
C ALA A 149 -32.03 -10.24 -24.87
N THR A 150 -31.75 -11.00 -25.94
CA THR A 150 -32.72 -11.61 -26.87
C THR A 150 -32.59 -13.13 -26.86
N HIS A 151 -33.35 -13.82 -27.74
CA HIS A 151 -33.32 -15.28 -27.91
C HIS A 151 -33.69 -16.08 -26.68
N GLY A 152 -34.73 -15.66 -25.92
CA GLY A 152 -35.32 -16.43 -24.82
C GLY A 152 -34.45 -16.58 -23.59
N VAL A 153 -33.47 -15.71 -23.39
CA VAL A 153 -32.55 -15.77 -22.22
C VAL A 153 -33.27 -15.48 -20.90
N HIS A 154 -34.42 -14.80 -20.92
CA HIS A 154 -35.21 -14.44 -19.74
C HIS A 154 -34.38 -13.67 -18.68
N ARG A 155 -34.48 -14.03 -17.40
CA ARG A 155 -33.88 -13.30 -16.26
C ARG A 155 -32.39 -13.60 -16.03
N LYS A 156 -31.68 -14.24 -16.98
CA LYS A 156 -30.28 -14.68 -16.79
C LYS A 156 -29.24 -13.74 -17.42
N HIS A 157 -29.62 -12.53 -17.87
CA HIS A 157 -28.73 -11.61 -18.59
C HIS A 157 -27.42 -11.30 -17.88
N ARG A 158 -27.41 -11.25 -16.54
CA ARG A 158 -26.23 -10.93 -15.74
C ARG A 158 -25.55 -12.13 -15.06
N SER A 159 -25.90 -13.33 -15.48
CA SER A 159 -25.36 -14.59 -14.96
C SER A 159 -23.93 -14.85 -15.48
N PRO A 160 -23.15 -15.67 -14.74
CA PRO A 160 -21.78 -16.03 -15.18
C PRO A 160 -21.74 -16.92 -16.42
N GLY A 161 -22.83 -17.60 -16.77
CA GLY A 161 -22.85 -18.67 -17.76
C GLY A 161 -22.53 -20.03 -17.17
N SER A 162 -21.99 -20.92 -17.97
CA SER A 162 -21.57 -22.25 -17.49
C SER A 162 -20.42 -22.16 -16.51
N ILE A 163 -20.46 -23.01 -15.47
CA ILE A 163 -19.44 -23.08 -14.42
C ILE A 163 -18.69 -24.43 -14.41
N GLY A 164 -19.06 -25.36 -15.31
CA GLY A 164 -18.42 -26.67 -15.38
C GLY A 164 -18.82 -27.46 -16.61
N GLY A 165 -18.21 -28.64 -16.75
CA GLY A 165 -18.33 -29.56 -17.90
C GLY A 165 -19.19 -30.79 -17.63
N CYS A 166 -20.23 -30.72 -16.80
CA CYS A 166 -21.16 -31.82 -16.51
C CYS A 166 -20.48 -33.02 -15.79
N SER A 167 -20.73 -34.29 -16.22
CA SER A 167 -20.26 -35.49 -15.53
C SER A 167 -18.74 -35.64 -15.49
N THR A 168 -18.03 -35.13 -16.47
CA THR A 168 -16.56 -35.08 -16.47
C THR A 168 -16.09 -33.63 -16.58
N PRO A 169 -15.37 -33.09 -15.58
CA PRO A 169 -14.77 -33.68 -14.37
C PRO A 169 -15.70 -33.84 -13.15
N GLY A 170 -17.01 -33.58 -13.25
CA GLY A 170 -17.98 -33.72 -12.16
C GLY A 170 -17.79 -32.75 -10.99
N LYS A 171 -16.98 -31.71 -11.17
CA LYS A 171 -16.67 -30.70 -10.15
C LYS A 171 -16.44 -29.34 -10.78
N VAL A 172 -16.67 -28.27 -10.01
CA VAL A 172 -16.26 -26.91 -10.36
C VAL A 172 -14.79 -26.73 -9.98
N LEU A 173 -13.98 -26.23 -10.90
CA LEU A 173 -12.55 -26.04 -10.67
C LEU A 173 -12.29 -24.94 -9.62
N LYS A 174 -11.28 -25.14 -8.78
CA LYS A 174 -10.83 -24.12 -7.82
C LYS A 174 -10.39 -22.87 -8.57
N GLY A 175 -10.72 -21.69 -8.02
CA GLY A 175 -10.38 -20.40 -8.65
C GLY A 175 -11.37 -19.94 -9.73
N MET A 176 -12.47 -20.68 -10.00
CA MET A 176 -13.53 -20.24 -10.90
C MET A 176 -14.07 -18.86 -10.46
N ARG A 177 -14.12 -17.94 -11.41
CA ARG A 177 -14.57 -16.56 -11.16
C ARG A 177 -16.08 -16.52 -10.95
N MET A 178 -16.50 -16.21 -9.73
CA MET A 178 -17.90 -16.14 -9.32
C MET A 178 -18.21 -14.80 -8.64
N ALA A 179 -19.50 -14.53 -8.42
CA ALA A 179 -19.97 -13.42 -7.59
C ALA A 179 -19.39 -13.52 -6.17
N GLY A 180 -19.26 -12.41 -5.48
CA GLY A 180 -18.77 -12.36 -4.11
C GLY A 180 -18.32 -10.97 -3.69
N ARG A 181 -17.65 -10.88 -2.55
CA ARG A 181 -17.12 -9.62 -2.01
C ARG A 181 -16.13 -8.98 -2.97
N MET A 182 -16.24 -7.66 -3.14
CA MET A 182 -15.36 -6.85 -3.95
C MET A 182 -14.94 -5.61 -3.19
N GLY A 183 -13.66 -5.23 -3.32
CA GLY A 183 -13.07 -4.13 -2.56
C GLY A 183 -12.81 -4.47 -1.09
N ALA A 184 -12.44 -3.46 -0.30
CA ALA A 184 -11.91 -3.60 1.06
C ALA A 184 -10.69 -4.55 1.11
N GLU A 185 -9.91 -4.57 0.05
CA GLU A 185 -8.71 -5.38 -0.13
C GLU A 185 -7.47 -4.50 -0.09
N ARG A 186 -6.37 -5.06 0.35
CA ARG A 186 -5.06 -4.38 0.28
C ARG A 186 -4.62 -4.29 -1.18
N VAL A 187 -4.47 -3.06 -1.67
CA VAL A 187 -4.06 -2.78 -3.04
C VAL A 187 -2.83 -1.88 -3.01
N THR A 188 -1.86 -2.16 -3.87
CA THR A 188 -0.68 -1.33 -4.07
C THR A 188 -0.73 -0.73 -5.48
N VAL A 189 -0.66 0.58 -5.57
CA VAL A 189 -0.43 1.29 -6.82
C VAL A 189 1.05 1.57 -6.92
N GLN A 190 1.67 1.05 -7.96
CA GLN A 190 3.12 1.09 -8.18
C GLN A 190 3.51 2.29 -9.05
N ASN A 191 4.76 2.72 -8.89
CA ASN A 191 5.43 3.69 -9.77
C ASN A 191 4.72 5.05 -9.85
N LEU A 192 4.21 5.55 -8.74
CA LEU A 192 3.67 6.90 -8.67
C LEU A 192 4.82 7.92 -8.46
N LYS A 193 4.79 9.03 -9.19
CA LYS A 193 5.75 10.12 -9.01
C LYS A 193 5.31 11.03 -7.87
N VAL A 194 6.24 11.36 -6.98
CA VAL A 194 6.05 12.42 -5.99
C VAL A 194 6.13 13.76 -6.72
N HIS A 195 5.08 14.56 -6.63
CA HIS A 195 5.02 15.88 -7.24
C HIS A 195 5.78 16.91 -6.38
N SER A 196 5.45 16.96 -5.10
CA SER A 196 6.10 17.84 -4.13
C SER A 196 5.97 17.28 -2.72
N VAL A 197 6.90 17.66 -1.86
CA VAL A 197 6.92 17.33 -0.44
C VAL A 197 6.97 18.63 0.36
N ASP A 198 6.03 18.79 1.27
CA ASP A 198 5.99 19.88 2.26
C ASP A 198 6.35 19.27 3.63
N ALA A 199 7.61 19.43 4.02
CA ALA A 199 8.12 18.86 5.26
C ALA A 199 7.53 19.54 6.50
N GLU A 200 7.25 20.85 6.44
CA GLU A 200 6.71 21.62 7.57
C GLU A 200 5.29 21.14 7.93
N ARG A 201 4.46 20.90 6.93
CA ARG A 201 3.09 20.42 7.11
C ARG A 201 2.98 18.91 7.12
N GLY A 202 4.07 18.18 6.82
CA GLY A 202 4.08 16.73 6.69
C GLY A 202 3.21 16.25 5.53
N LEU A 203 3.19 16.96 4.40
CA LEU A 203 2.36 16.60 3.24
C LEU A 203 3.23 16.03 2.11
N ILE A 204 2.75 14.96 1.52
CA ILE A 204 3.31 14.38 0.29
C ILE A 204 2.23 14.44 -0.79
N LEU A 205 2.51 15.12 -1.88
CA LEU A 205 1.65 15.20 -3.05
C LEU A 205 2.13 14.17 -4.09
N VAL A 206 1.30 13.18 -4.35
CA VAL A 206 1.62 12.08 -5.28
C VAL A 206 0.77 12.22 -6.54
N ARG A 207 1.40 12.17 -7.72
CA ARG A 207 0.71 12.24 -9.00
C ARG A 207 -0.14 10.99 -9.22
N GLY A 208 -1.46 11.18 -9.38
CA GLY A 208 -2.40 10.11 -9.67
C GLY A 208 -3.26 9.67 -8.48
N ALA A 209 -3.92 8.54 -8.62
CA ALA A 209 -4.87 8.02 -7.64
C ALA A 209 -4.20 7.08 -6.64
N VAL A 210 -4.63 7.18 -5.39
CA VAL A 210 -4.19 6.33 -4.26
C VAL A 210 -5.38 5.53 -3.75
N PRO A 211 -5.20 4.24 -3.36
CA PRO A 211 -6.27 3.40 -2.84
C PRO A 211 -6.94 3.97 -1.60
N GLY A 212 -8.21 3.68 -1.44
CA GLY A 212 -8.99 3.96 -0.23
C GLY A 212 -9.81 5.26 -0.27
N PRO A 213 -10.69 5.45 0.73
CA PRO A 213 -11.44 6.68 0.94
C PRO A 213 -10.56 7.79 1.54
N LYS A 214 -11.10 8.99 1.64
CA LYS A 214 -10.50 10.07 2.47
C LYS A 214 -10.41 9.60 3.92
N GLY A 215 -9.32 9.93 4.61
CA GLY A 215 -9.04 9.50 5.99
C GLY A 215 -8.50 8.07 6.12
N SER A 216 -8.31 7.32 5.03
CA SER A 216 -7.72 5.98 5.10
C SER A 216 -6.21 6.02 5.33
N LEU A 217 -5.73 5.01 6.07
CA LEU A 217 -4.31 4.76 6.22
C LEU A 217 -3.71 4.32 4.88
N VAL A 218 -2.56 4.87 4.55
CA VAL A 218 -1.73 4.47 3.41
C VAL A 218 -0.29 4.29 3.83
N VAL A 219 0.39 3.38 3.16
CA VAL A 219 1.82 3.12 3.31
C VAL A 219 2.49 3.58 2.03
N VAL A 220 3.36 4.55 2.14
CA VAL A 220 4.18 5.07 1.04
C VAL A 220 5.57 4.46 1.14
N ARG A 221 6.07 3.85 0.10
CA ARG A 221 7.40 3.25 0.04
C ARG A 221 8.11 3.65 -1.25
N SER A 222 9.44 3.65 -1.23
CA SER A 222 10.20 3.72 -2.47
C SER A 222 9.77 2.60 -3.42
N ALA A 223 9.66 2.91 -4.72
CA ALA A 223 9.22 1.94 -5.71
C ALA A 223 10.17 0.73 -5.78
N ALA A 224 9.59 -0.47 -5.79
CA ALA A 224 10.34 -1.72 -5.92
C ALA A 224 10.82 -1.96 -7.35
N LYS A 225 10.04 -1.48 -8.33
CA LYS A 225 10.37 -1.57 -9.77
C LYS A 225 10.49 -0.16 -10.33
N LYS A 226 11.55 0.10 -11.05
CA LYS A 226 11.76 1.33 -11.82
C LYS A 226 11.69 1.01 -13.29
#